data_e85a1df59c162d673e0ab6fa632b40e0
#
_entry.id   e85a1df59c162d673e0ab6fa632b40e0
#
_cell.length_a   1.000
_cell.length_b   1.000
_cell.length_c   1.000
_cell.angle_alpha   90.00
_cell.angle_beta   90.00
_cell.angle_gamma   90.00
#
_symmetry.space_group_name_H-M   'P 1'
#
loop_
_entity.id
_entity.type
_entity.pdbx_description
1 polymer ?
#
loop_
_entity_poly.entity_id
_entity_poly.type
_entity_poly.pdbx_seq_one_letter_code
_entity_poly.pdbx_strand_id
1 'polypeptide(L)'
;MKKLKISQIQFEAKTKPLENSILLENFYNKTSTFAPDLICTPECTNIITNDKKYLFKFANYQNDCPVLSMSKKYAKKNKVHINLGSLLLKKKGQKKLVNRSFLIDSYGKIKSYYDKIHMFDVKINQKENYKESQSFKSGKKIILSQFLNTKFGLTICYDLRFPTLFRKLAKKGAEVILMPAAFTVPTGKAHWEILVRARAIENNVYVIATNMCGTHHTNRKTYGHSVLINPWGKIINKAYKKQRILNTEIDLIEVT
;
A
#
# COMPACT_ATOMS: atom_id res chain seq x y z
N MET A 1 -15.88 -13.31 -18.37
CA MET A 1 -14.84 -13.59 -17.33
C MET A 1 -14.28 -12.26 -16.86
N LYS A 2 -14.24 -12.04 -15.55
CA LYS A 2 -13.82 -10.74 -14.96
C LYS A 2 -12.33 -10.80 -14.64
N LYS A 3 -11.50 -10.67 -15.68
CA LYS A 3 -10.04 -10.64 -15.53
C LYS A 3 -9.56 -9.27 -15.10
N LEU A 4 -8.53 -9.22 -14.26
CA LEU A 4 -7.91 -8.00 -13.78
C LEU A 4 -6.39 -8.13 -13.89
N LYS A 5 -5.75 -7.24 -14.65
CA LYS A 5 -4.29 -7.13 -14.77
C LYS A 5 -3.75 -6.18 -13.73
N ILE A 6 -2.82 -6.65 -12.91
CA ILE A 6 -2.29 -5.92 -11.76
C ILE A 6 -0.77 -5.84 -11.86
N SER A 7 -0.22 -4.64 -11.68
CA SER A 7 1.23 -4.45 -11.49
C SER A 7 1.48 -4.00 -10.04
N GLN A 8 2.13 -4.85 -9.24
CA GLN A 8 2.60 -4.46 -7.91
C GLN A 8 4.05 -3.99 -8.01
N ILE A 9 4.33 -2.78 -7.54
CA ILE A 9 5.67 -2.18 -7.57
C ILE A 9 6.29 -2.25 -6.19
N GLN A 10 7.22 -3.17 -6.01
CA GLN A 10 8.08 -3.25 -4.85
C GLN A 10 9.34 -2.45 -5.10
N PHE A 11 9.60 -1.40 -4.32
CA PHE A 11 10.75 -0.52 -4.52
C PHE A 11 11.39 -0.07 -3.20
N GLU A 12 12.57 0.50 -3.30
CA GLU A 12 13.30 1.12 -2.19
C GLU A 12 13.16 2.63 -2.28
N ALA A 13 12.40 3.21 -1.34
CA ALA A 13 12.13 4.64 -1.33
C ALA A 13 13.39 5.46 -1.03
N LYS A 14 13.54 6.57 -1.74
CA LYS A 14 14.55 7.60 -1.51
C LYS A 14 14.18 8.48 -0.32
N THR A 15 15.05 9.42 0.02
CA THR A 15 14.93 10.24 1.23
C THR A 15 13.91 11.37 1.11
N LYS A 16 13.61 11.85 -0.09
CA LYS A 16 12.71 13.00 -0.32
C LYS A 16 11.54 12.67 -1.22
N PRO A 17 10.37 13.32 -1.00
CA PRO A 17 9.17 13.06 -1.82
C PRO A 17 9.36 13.31 -3.32
N LEU A 18 10.13 14.33 -3.71
CA LEU A 18 10.39 14.63 -5.12
C LEU A 18 11.21 13.52 -5.79
N GLU A 19 12.24 13.02 -5.11
CA GLU A 19 13.07 11.90 -5.59
C GLU A 19 12.21 10.64 -5.78
N ASN A 20 11.29 10.38 -4.84
CA ASN A 20 10.37 9.25 -4.94
C ASN A 20 9.34 9.42 -6.06
N SER A 21 8.93 10.66 -6.34
CA SER A 21 8.05 10.94 -7.49
C SER A 21 8.71 10.56 -8.81
N ILE A 22 9.96 10.97 -9.02
CA ILE A 22 10.73 10.65 -10.24
C ILE A 22 11.00 9.15 -10.35
N LEU A 23 11.45 8.54 -9.23
CA LEU A 23 11.71 7.09 -9.19
C LEU A 23 10.45 6.28 -9.51
N LEU A 24 9.32 6.67 -8.93
CA LEU A 24 8.06 5.97 -9.11
C LEU A 24 7.51 6.11 -10.53
N GLU A 25 7.67 7.28 -11.16
CA GLU A 25 7.30 7.49 -12.57
C GLU A 25 8.08 6.53 -13.49
N ASN A 26 9.37 6.33 -13.22
CA ASN A 26 10.19 5.37 -13.95
C ASN A 26 9.68 3.93 -13.78
N PHE A 27 9.24 3.55 -12.56
CA PHE A 27 8.61 2.24 -12.34
C PHE A 27 7.27 2.13 -13.06
N TYR A 28 6.43 3.16 -13.04
CA TYR A 28 5.16 3.18 -13.77
C TYR A 28 5.38 2.96 -15.26
N ASN A 29 6.34 3.67 -15.86
CA ASN A 29 6.66 3.51 -17.29
C ASN A 29 7.06 2.06 -17.64
N LYS A 30 7.76 1.35 -16.75
CA LYS A 30 8.11 -0.06 -16.94
C LYS A 30 6.93 -1.02 -16.88
N THR A 31 5.76 -0.58 -16.38
CA THR A 31 4.55 -1.42 -16.40
C THR A 31 3.79 -1.36 -17.73
N SER A 32 4.11 -0.41 -18.60
CA SER A 32 3.35 -0.11 -19.83
C SER A 32 3.23 -1.28 -20.79
N THR A 33 4.28 -2.11 -20.92
CA THR A 33 4.28 -3.30 -21.79
C THR A 33 3.30 -4.37 -21.34
N PHE A 34 3.03 -4.45 -20.03
CA PHE A 34 2.00 -5.35 -19.47
C PHE A 34 0.59 -4.79 -19.61
N ALA A 35 0.47 -3.46 -19.77
CA ALA A 35 -0.81 -2.73 -19.82
C ALA A 35 -1.75 -3.10 -18.66
N PRO A 36 -1.37 -2.81 -17.38
CA PRO A 36 -2.19 -3.18 -16.24
C PRO A 36 -3.46 -2.34 -16.15
N ASP A 37 -4.53 -2.93 -15.62
CA ASP A 37 -5.75 -2.21 -15.22
C ASP A 37 -5.53 -1.42 -13.91
N LEU A 38 -4.69 -1.99 -13.04
CA LEU A 38 -4.38 -1.44 -11.71
C LEU A 38 -2.89 -1.53 -11.39
N ILE A 39 -2.28 -0.39 -11.02
CA ILE A 39 -0.93 -0.34 -10.45
C ILE A 39 -1.04 -0.17 -8.93
N CYS A 40 -0.29 -0.97 -8.16
CA CYS A 40 -0.24 -0.91 -6.70
C CYS A 40 1.15 -0.56 -6.21
N THR A 41 1.24 0.39 -5.27
CA THR A 41 2.50 0.78 -4.61
C THR A 41 2.46 0.50 -3.11
N PRO A 42 3.61 0.44 -2.40
CA PRO A 42 3.65 0.10 -0.98
C PRO A 42 3.25 1.25 -0.05
N GLU A 43 3.27 0.99 1.25
CA GLU A 43 3.13 2.02 2.30
C GLU A 43 4.33 2.96 2.30
N CYS A 44 4.13 4.23 2.70
CA CYS A 44 5.16 5.25 2.78
C CYS A 44 5.81 5.60 1.43
N THR A 45 5.06 5.52 0.35
CA THR A 45 5.56 5.72 -1.03
C THR A 45 6.25 7.08 -1.24
N ASN A 46 5.87 8.14 -0.51
CA ASN A 46 6.48 9.45 -0.65
C ASN A 46 7.72 9.66 0.23
N ILE A 47 7.78 9.06 1.40
CA ILE A 47 8.89 9.21 2.35
C ILE A 47 8.83 8.10 3.40
N ILE A 48 10.00 7.55 3.75
CA ILE A 48 10.12 6.57 4.84
C ILE A 48 11.36 6.89 5.68
N THR A 49 11.17 7.08 6.99
CA THR A 49 12.25 7.39 7.95
C THR A 49 11.81 7.11 9.38
N ASN A 50 12.76 6.88 10.27
CA ASN A 50 12.55 6.85 11.73
C ASN A 50 12.87 8.21 12.37
N ASP A 51 13.47 9.14 11.63
CA ASP A 51 13.74 10.50 12.10
C ASP A 51 12.47 11.34 12.03
N LYS A 52 11.92 11.63 13.21
CA LYS A 52 10.69 12.40 13.35
C LYS A 52 10.83 13.85 12.87
N LYS A 53 11.97 14.50 13.17
CA LYS A 53 12.24 15.88 12.73
C LYS A 53 12.31 15.95 11.20
N TYR A 54 13.05 15.01 10.59
CA TYR A 54 13.18 14.88 9.16
C TYR A 54 11.81 14.64 8.49
N LEU A 55 11.02 13.71 9.03
CA LEU A 55 9.68 13.40 8.53
C LEU A 55 8.79 14.65 8.51
N PHE A 56 8.70 15.39 9.62
CA PHE A 56 7.87 16.59 9.69
C PHE A 56 8.38 17.73 8.80
N LYS A 57 9.69 17.83 8.57
CA LYS A 57 10.29 18.80 7.65
C LYS A 57 9.84 18.54 6.21
N PHE A 58 9.91 17.29 5.73
CA PHE A 58 9.72 16.93 4.33
C PHE A 58 8.32 16.38 3.98
N ALA A 59 7.49 16.04 4.95
CA ALA A 59 6.10 15.68 4.66
C ALA A 59 5.34 16.86 4.04
N ASN A 60 4.60 16.59 2.97
CA ASN A 60 3.83 17.59 2.23
C ASN A 60 2.37 17.63 2.72
N TYR A 61 1.66 18.72 2.44
CA TYR A 61 0.21 18.69 2.38
C TYR A 61 -0.24 17.89 1.15
N GLN A 62 -1.47 17.39 1.20
CA GLN A 62 -1.99 16.53 0.11
C GLN A 62 -1.87 17.19 -1.27
N ASN A 63 -2.26 18.48 -1.37
CA ASN A 63 -2.26 19.20 -2.66
C ASN A 63 -0.86 19.50 -3.18
N ASP A 64 0.14 19.54 -2.29
CA ASP A 64 1.53 19.89 -2.61
C ASP A 64 2.43 18.64 -2.73
N CYS A 65 1.84 17.43 -2.60
CA CYS A 65 2.61 16.20 -2.64
C CYS A 65 2.99 15.81 -4.08
N PRO A 66 4.29 15.84 -4.45
CA PRO A 66 4.73 15.56 -5.81
C PRO A 66 4.38 14.14 -6.25
N VAL A 67 4.46 13.16 -5.35
CA VAL A 67 4.10 11.76 -5.64
C VAL A 67 2.62 11.64 -6.01
N LEU A 68 1.72 12.31 -5.27
CA LEU A 68 0.29 12.28 -5.58
C LEU A 68 0.00 13.00 -6.91
N SER A 69 0.59 14.16 -7.12
CA SER A 69 0.41 14.94 -8.35
C SER A 69 0.87 14.16 -9.59
N MET A 70 2.07 13.58 -9.53
CA MET A 70 2.61 12.73 -10.60
C MET A 70 1.71 11.52 -10.86
N SER A 71 1.31 10.78 -9.81
CA SER A 71 0.46 9.59 -9.97
C SER A 71 -0.89 9.92 -10.61
N LYS A 72 -1.52 11.06 -10.26
CA LYS A 72 -2.76 11.53 -10.90
C LYS A 72 -2.56 11.84 -12.38
N LYS A 73 -1.47 12.53 -12.74
CA LYS A 73 -1.12 12.84 -14.13
C LYS A 73 -0.87 11.56 -14.93
N TYR A 74 -0.11 10.63 -14.34
CA TYR A 74 0.21 9.34 -14.97
C TYR A 74 -1.06 8.51 -15.21
N ALA A 75 -1.93 8.37 -14.21
CA ALA A 75 -3.19 7.65 -14.32
C ALA A 75 -4.06 8.19 -15.47
N LYS A 76 -4.20 9.52 -15.57
CA LYS A 76 -4.96 10.20 -16.64
C LYS A 76 -4.34 9.96 -18.02
N LYS A 77 -3.02 10.14 -18.14
CA LYS A 77 -2.29 10.01 -19.42
C LYS A 77 -2.37 8.57 -19.96
N ASN A 78 -2.18 7.58 -19.10
CA ASN A 78 -2.06 6.17 -19.49
C ASN A 78 -3.36 5.37 -19.31
N LYS A 79 -4.47 6.02 -18.91
CA LYS A 79 -5.79 5.39 -18.70
C LYS A 79 -5.74 4.19 -17.74
N VAL A 80 -4.90 4.24 -16.71
CA VAL A 80 -4.68 3.18 -15.71
C VAL A 80 -5.17 3.62 -14.32
N HIS A 81 -5.72 2.69 -13.56
CA HIS A 81 -6.04 2.94 -12.15
C HIS A 81 -4.80 2.77 -11.27
N ILE A 82 -4.71 3.53 -10.18
CA ILE A 82 -3.57 3.43 -9.25
C ILE A 82 -4.09 3.32 -7.82
N ASN A 83 -3.70 2.24 -7.14
CA ASN A 83 -3.64 2.21 -5.69
C ASN A 83 -2.30 2.79 -5.25
N LEU A 84 -2.29 4.09 -4.95
CA LEU A 84 -1.13 4.75 -4.39
C LEU A 84 -1.06 4.40 -2.90
N GLY A 85 -0.34 3.34 -2.62
CA GLY A 85 -0.28 2.54 -1.42
C GLY A 85 -0.51 3.32 -0.13
N SER A 86 0.47 4.14 0.32
CA SER A 86 0.16 5.24 1.21
C SER A 86 1.18 6.38 1.15
N LEU A 87 0.73 7.56 1.55
CA LEU A 87 1.52 8.76 1.69
C LEU A 87 1.45 9.27 3.13
N LEU A 88 2.60 9.71 3.65
CA LEU A 88 2.70 10.38 4.94
C LEU A 88 2.49 11.88 4.71
N LEU A 89 1.37 12.41 5.17
CA LEU A 89 0.90 13.75 4.80
C LEU A 89 0.61 14.63 6.02
N LYS A 90 0.92 15.92 5.87
CA LYS A 90 0.40 16.97 6.75
C LYS A 90 -1.10 17.18 6.52
N LYS A 91 -1.82 17.50 7.57
CA LYS A 91 -3.22 17.89 7.50
C LYS A 91 -3.39 19.28 8.12
N LYS A 92 -4.03 20.20 7.39
CA LYS A 92 -4.23 21.59 7.83
C LYS A 92 -4.95 21.60 9.19
N GLY A 93 -4.48 22.42 10.12
CA GLY A 93 -5.03 22.53 11.47
C GLY A 93 -4.71 21.35 12.42
N GLN A 94 -3.80 20.43 12.05
CA GLN A 94 -3.43 19.28 12.88
C GLN A 94 -1.91 19.21 13.13
N LYS A 95 -1.54 18.90 14.38
CA LYS A 95 -0.13 18.69 14.78
C LYS A 95 0.40 17.32 14.33
N LYS A 96 -0.46 16.34 14.13
CA LYS A 96 -0.08 14.99 13.70
C LYS A 96 -0.29 14.83 12.19
N LEU A 97 0.54 14.01 11.59
CA LEU A 97 0.42 13.57 10.20
C LEU A 97 -0.71 12.55 10.05
N VAL A 98 -1.05 12.22 8.81
CA VAL A 98 -1.88 11.07 8.45
C VAL A 98 -1.10 10.12 7.54
N ASN A 99 -1.32 8.82 7.70
CA ASN A 99 -0.83 7.78 6.80
C ASN A 99 -2.02 7.38 5.92
N ARG A 100 -2.04 7.88 4.66
CA ARG A 100 -3.21 7.86 3.78
C ARG A 100 -2.94 7.11 2.49
N SER A 101 -3.74 6.08 2.22
CA SER A 101 -3.83 5.41 0.93
C SER A 101 -4.82 6.11 0.01
N PHE A 102 -4.52 6.12 -1.29
CA PHE A 102 -5.39 6.68 -2.31
C PHE A 102 -5.71 5.67 -3.39
N LEU A 103 -6.95 5.72 -3.85
CA LEU A 103 -7.40 5.06 -5.05
C LEU A 103 -7.66 6.13 -6.11
N ILE A 104 -6.87 6.10 -7.18
CA ILE A 104 -6.91 7.07 -8.27
C ILE A 104 -7.49 6.36 -9.50
N ASP A 105 -8.50 6.94 -10.11
CA ASP A 105 -9.11 6.39 -11.33
C ASP A 105 -8.31 6.73 -12.59
N SER A 106 -8.66 6.10 -13.70
CA SER A 106 -8.04 6.30 -15.02
C SER A 106 -8.23 7.70 -15.62
N TYR A 107 -9.02 8.56 -14.96
CA TYR A 107 -9.13 9.99 -15.28
C TYR A 107 -8.23 10.86 -14.40
N GLY A 108 -7.45 10.25 -13.50
CA GLY A 108 -6.57 10.94 -12.54
C GLY A 108 -7.31 11.59 -11.37
N LYS A 109 -8.57 11.20 -11.13
CA LYS A 109 -9.35 11.68 -9.99
C LYS A 109 -9.19 10.74 -8.79
N ILE A 110 -9.16 11.30 -7.58
CA ILE A 110 -9.19 10.50 -6.35
C ILE A 110 -10.60 9.93 -6.20
N LYS A 111 -10.75 8.63 -6.40
CA LYS A 111 -12.00 7.89 -6.24
C LYS A 111 -12.35 7.70 -4.77
N SER A 112 -11.35 7.33 -3.98
CA SER A 112 -11.47 7.17 -2.53
C SER A 112 -10.10 7.28 -1.86
N TYR A 113 -10.11 7.46 -0.54
CA TYR A 113 -8.91 7.41 0.29
C TYR A 113 -9.20 6.73 1.63
N TYR A 114 -8.16 6.16 2.22
CA TYR A 114 -8.22 5.49 3.51
C TYR A 114 -7.10 6.01 4.42
N ASP A 115 -7.45 6.51 5.60
CA ASP A 115 -6.49 6.83 6.66
C ASP A 115 -6.29 5.58 7.53
N LYS A 116 -5.05 5.16 7.70
CA LYS A 116 -4.67 4.01 8.52
C LYS A 116 -5.34 4.04 9.89
N ILE A 117 -6.02 2.95 10.26
CA ILE A 117 -6.73 2.86 11.54
C ILE A 117 -5.79 2.42 12.65
N HIS A 118 -5.04 1.34 12.45
CA HIS A 118 -4.21 0.74 13.49
C HIS A 118 -2.77 1.21 13.38
N MET A 119 -2.32 1.94 14.40
CA MET A 119 -0.97 2.49 14.47
C MET A 119 0.04 1.45 14.94
N PHE A 120 1.24 1.45 14.35
CA PHE A 120 2.32 0.52 14.67
C PHE A 120 3.07 0.98 15.93
N ASP A 121 2.49 0.68 17.10
CA ASP A 121 3.09 0.94 18.42
C ASP A 121 3.61 -0.39 18.97
N VAL A 122 4.86 -0.76 18.62
CA VAL A 122 5.42 -2.08 18.90
C VAL A 122 6.89 -1.97 19.31
N LYS A 123 7.24 -2.63 20.39
CA LYS A 123 8.63 -2.90 20.77
C LYS A 123 9.01 -4.27 20.22
N ILE A 124 9.88 -4.31 19.21
CA ILE A 124 10.35 -5.58 18.60
C ILE A 124 11.50 -6.15 19.42
N ASN A 125 12.44 -5.28 19.80
CA ASN A 125 13.59 -5.61 20.66
C ASN A 125 14.11 -4.32 21.35
N GLN A 126 15.26 -4.40 22.01
CA GLN A 126 15.83 -3.23 22.71
C GLN A 126 16.22 -2.08 21.76
N LYS A 127 16.54 -2.37 20.49
CA LYS A 127 16.98 -1.38 19.49
C LYS A 127 15.85 -0.90 18.58
N GLU A 128 14.77 -1.67 18.44
CA GLU A 128 13.66 -1.39 17.55
C GLU A 128 12.36 -1.19 18.33
N ASN A 129 12.04 0.08 18.60
CA ASN A 129 10.81 0.51 19.27
C ASN A 129 10.09 1.54 18.40
N TYR A 130 8.89 1.22 17.98
CA TYR A 130 8.04 2.05 17.13
C TYR A 130 6.86 2.59 17.93
N LYS A 131 6.59 3.89 17.80
CA LYS A 131 5.43 4.57 18.40
C LYS A 131 4.79 5.47 17.34
N GLU A 132 4.17 4.83 16.33
CA GLU A 132 3.56 5.54 15.19
C GLU A 132 2.47 6.51 15.65
N SER A 133 1.69 6.16 16.66
CA SER A 133 0.62 7.01 17.21
C SER A 133 1.10 8.37 17.75
N GLN A 134 2.37 8.50 18.11
CA GLN A 134 2.92 9.79 18.53
C GLN A 134 2.99 10.80 17.38
N SER A 135 3.24 10.34 16.16
CA SER A 135 3.40 11.19 14.96
C SER A 135 2.19 11.22 14.07
N PHE A 136 1.35 10.20 14.11
CA PHE A 136 0.21 10.04 13.20
C PHE A 136 -1.13 10.00 13.92
N LYS A 137 -2.15 10.54 13.26
CA LYS A 137 -3.54 10.46 13.68
C LYS A 137 -4.19 9.23 13.05
N SER A 138 -4.80 8.38 13.88
CA SER A 138 -5.56 7.22 13.45
C SER A 138 -6.79 7.62 12.63
N GLY A 139 -7.06 6.86 11.56
CA GLY A 139 -8.33 6.89 10.83
C GLY A 139 -9.46 6.29 11.64
N LYS A 140 -10.71 6.50 11.18
CA LYS A 140 -11.92 5.99 11.86
C LYS A 140 -12.86 5.25 10.92
N LYS A 141 -12.66 5.37 9.60
CA LYS A 141 -13.61 4.87 8.60
C LYS A 141 -13.05 3.65 7.87
N ILE A 142 -13.85 2.61 7.77
CA ILE A 142 -13.61 1.46 6.90
C ILE A 142 -14.03 1.87 5.49
N ILE A 143 -13.15 1.70 4.51
CA ILE A 143 -13.37 2.14 3.14
C ILE A 143 -13.46 0.92 2.23
N LEU A 144 -14.62 0.80 1.58
CA LEU A 144 -14.85 -0.06 0.43
C LEU A 144 -15.05 0.84 -0.79
N SER A 145 -14.39 0.54 -1.89
CA SER A 145 -14.49 1.31 -3.13
C SER A 145 -14.77 0.40 -4.30
N GLN A 146 -15.71 0.77 -5.15
CA GLN A 146 -16.05 0.02 -6.36
C GLN A 146 -15.48 0.71 -7.60
N PHE A 147 -14.68 -0.02 -8.38
CA PHE A 147 -14.18 0.37 -9.70
C PHE A 147 -13.80 -0.89 -10.49
N LEU A 148 -13.65 -0.80 -11.80
CA LEU A 148 -13.40 -1.96 -12.68
C LEU A 148 -14.38 -3.12 -12.39
N ASN A 149 -15.64 -2.79 -12.10
CA ASN A 149 -16.68 -3.76 -11.69
C ASN A 149 -16.28 -4.67 -10.52
N THR A 150 -15.41 -4.21 -9.64
CA THR A 150 -14.86 -4.96 -8.49
C THR A 150 -14.92 -4.10 -7.23
N LYS A 151 -15.21 -4.73 -6.10
CA LYS A 151 -15.23 -4.07 -4.79
C LYS A 151 -13.90 -4.28 -4.08
N PHE A 152 -13.18 -3.18 -3.84
CA PHE A 152 -11.87 -3.17 -3.19
C PHE A 152 -11.98 -2.67 -1.75
N GLY A 153 -11.50 -3.47 -0.81
CA GLY A 153 -11.29 -3.04 0.58
C GLY A 153 -9.91 -2.40 0.75
N LEU A 154 -9.82 -1.25 1.41
CA LEU A 154 -8.56 -0.54 1.64
C LEU A 154 -8.07 -0.78 3.06
N THR A 155 -6.80 -1.18 3.19
CA THR A 155 -6.08 -1.37 4.45
C THR A 155 -4.65 -0.85 4.32
N ILE A 156 -3.91 -0.69 5.43
CA ILE A 156 -2.49 -0.32 5.41
C ILE A 156 -1.73 -1.12 6.47
N CYS A 157 -0.77 -1.93 6.05
CA CYS A 157 0.34 -2.52 6.83
C CYS A 157 -0.09 -3.16 8.17
N TYR A 158 0.00 -2.44 9.28
CA TYR A 158 -0.29 -2.96 10.63
C TYR A 158 -1.75 -3.38 10.80
N ASP A 159 -2.66 -2.88 9.96
CA ASP A 159 -4.06 -3.34 9.88
C ASP A 159 -4.14 -4.86 9.68
N LEU A 160 -3.12 -5.47 9.05
CA LEU A 160 -3.01 -6.92 8.83
C LEU A 160 -3.18 -7.74 10.11
N ARG A 161 -2.81 -7.18 11.27
CA ARG A 161 -2.92 -7.85 12.57
C ARG A 161 -4.33 -7.83 13.17
N PHE A 162 -5.27 -7.12 12.54
CA PHE A 162 -6.62 -6.92 13.06
C PHE A 162 -7.66 -7.58 12.17
N PRO A 163 -7.98 -8.87 12.39
CA PRO A 163 -8.88 -9.67 11.56
C PRO A 163 -10.27 -9.06 11.42
N THR A 164 -10.73 -8.38 12.46
CA THR A 164 -12.06 -7.73 12.47
C THR A 164 -12.22 -6.70 11.34
N LEU A 165 -11.16 -5.96 10.97
CA LEU A 165 -11.20 -5.01 9.86
C LEU A 165 -11.46 -5.74 8.54
N PHE A 166 -10.72 -6.81 8.28
CA PHE A 166 -10.85 -7.62 7.07
C PHE A 166 -12.22 -8.28 6.99
N ARG A 167 -12.69 -8.85 8.11
CA ARG A 167 -14.03 -9.43 8.21
C ARG A 167 -15.13 -8.42 7.91
N LYS A 168 -15.01 -7.17 8.41
CA LYS A 168 -15.96 -6.11 8.12
C LYS A 168 -15.93 -5.67 6.65
N LEU A 169 -14.75 -5.66 6.01
CA LEU A 169 -14.64 -5.38 4.57
C LEU A 169 -15.28 -6.49 3.74
N ALA A 170 -15.00 -7.77 4.05
CA ALA A 170 -15.60 -8.92 3.37
C ALA A 170 -17.13 -8.94 3.52
N LYS A 171 -17.67 -8.71 4.73
CA LYS A 171 -19.13 -8.60 4.96
C LYS A 171 -19.78 -7.44 4.19
N LYS A 172 -19.03 -6.40 3.84
CA LYS A 172 -19.50 -5.32 2.95
C LYS A 172 -19.37 -5.69 1.45
N GLY A 173 -18.88 -6.89 1.15
CA GLY A 173 -18.75 -7.45 -0.19
C GLY A 173 -17.41 -7.10 -0.87
N ALA A 174 -16.32 -6.87 -0.11
CA ALA A 174 -15.00 -6.78 -0.73
C ALA A 174 -14.64 -8.10 -1.43
N GLU A 175 -14.22 -8.01 -2.68
CA GLU A 175 -13.71 -9.13 -3.49
C GLU A 175 -12.17 -9.16 -3.44
N VAL A 176 -11.57 -7.97 -3.32
CA VAL A 176 -10.11 -7.76 -3.28
C VAL A 176 -9.76 -6.83 -2.14
N ILE A 177 -8.75 -7.18 -1.35
CA ILE A 177 -8.17 -6.31 -0.33
C ILE A 177 -6.84 -5.73 -0.85
N LEU A 178 -6.75 -4.41 -0.88
CA LEU A 178 -5.51 -3.68 -1.18
C LEU A 178 -4.77 -3.44 0.14
N MET A 179 -3.56 -3.97 0.25
CA MET A 179 -2.77 -3.93 1.48
C MET A 179 -1.33 -3.47 1.22
N PRO A 180 -1.12 -2.17 1.04
CA PRO A 180 0.22 -1.60 1.02
C PRO A 180 0.89 -1.72 2.39
N ALA A 181 2.18 -2.00 2.41
CA ALA A 181 2.94 -2.21 3.64
C ALA A 181 4.39 -1.73 3.55
N ALA A 182 4.99 -1.51 4.72
CA ALA A 182 6.42 -1.30 4.93
C ALA A 182 6.87 -2.10 6.17
N PHE A 183 6.67 -3.41 6.12
CA PHE A 183 6.99 -4.34 7.22
C PHE A 183 8.47 -4.31 7.55
N THR A 184 8.80 -4.32 8.82
CA THR A 184 10.19 -4.51 9.28
C THR A 184 10.69 -5.91 8.94
N VAL A 185 12.01 -6.07 8.81
CA VAL A 185 12.58 -7.38 8.45
C VAL A 185 12.26 -8.46 9.50
N PRO A 186 12.38 -8.21 10.83
CA PRO A 186 12.05 -9.24 11.83
C PRO A 186 10.59 -9.70 11.77
N THR A 187 9.65 -8.74 11.77
CA THR A 187 8.21 -9.07 11.73
C THR A 187 7.79 -9.64 10.38
N GLY A 188 8.46 -9.23 9.31
CA GLY A 188 8.22 -9.75 7.96
C GLY A 188 8.57 -11.23 7.87
N LYS A 189 9.76 -11.62 8.35
CA LYS A 189 10.19 -13.02 8.36
C LYS A 189 9.25 -13.93 9.17
N ALA A 190 8.80 -13.44 10.33
CA ALA A 190 8.00 -14.25 11.25
C ALA A 190 6.51 -14.32 10.88
N HIS A 191 5.91 -13.25 10.30
CA HIS A 191 4.46 -13.11 10.27
C HIS A 191 3.86 -12.78 8.90
N TRP A 192 4.63 -12.17 7.98
CA TRP A 192 4.08 -11.55 6.77
C TRP A 192 3.21 -12.50 5.95
N GLU A 193 3.81 -13.56 5.43
CA GLU A 193 3.13 -14.47 4.51
C GLU A 193 1.99 -15.22 5.19
N ILE A 194 2.21 -15.69 6.44
CA ILE A 194 1.20 -16.40 7.21
C ILE A 194 -0.05 -15.54 7.40
N LEU A 195 0.13 -14.27 7.80
CA LEU A 195 -1.00 -13.38 8.05
C LEU A 195 -1.72 -12.98 6.76
N VAL A 196 -0.98 -12.67 5.67
CA VAL A 196 -1.62 -12.32 4.39
C VAL A 196 -2.46 -13.48 3.86
N ARG A 197 -1.95 -14.71 3.93
CA ARG A 197 -2.69 -15.92 3.54
C ARG A 197 -3.92 -16.14 4.42
N ALA A 198 -3.78 -15.98 5.74
CA ALA A 198 -4.90 -16.10 6.66
C ALA A 198 -6.02 -15.11 6.32
N ARG A 199 -5.69 -13.82 6.00
CA ARG A 199 -6.69 -12.82 5.62
C ARG A 199 -7.42 -13.17 4.33
N ALA A 200 -6.75 -13.77 3.35
CA ALA A 200 -7.38 -14.24 2.12
C ALA A 200 -8.35 -15.40 2.40
N ILE A 201 -7.89 -16.43 3.10
CA ILE A 201 -8.65 -17.66 3.37
C ILE A 201 -9.89 -17.38 4.23
N GLU A 202 -9.71 -16.75 5.39
CA GLU A 202 -10.78 -16.54 6.36
C GLU A 202 -11.90 -15.60 5.87
N ASN A 203 -11.63 -14.82 4.84
CA ASN A 203 -12.56 -13.82 4.31
C ASN A 203 -13.02 -14.12 2.86
N ASN A 204 -12.51 -15.18 2.24
CA ASN A 204 -12.78 -15.57 0.85
C ASN A 204 -12.56 -14.40 -0.12
N VAL A 205 -11.37 -13.76 -0.06
CA VAL A 205 -11.01 -12.59 -0.88
C VAL A 205 -9.61 -12.73 -1.47
N TYR A 206 -9.37 -12.05 -2.60
CA TYR A 206 -8.00 -11.81 -3.04
C TYR A 206 -7.32 -10.80 -2.13
N VAL A 207 -6.02 -10.99 -1.86
CA VAL A 207 -5.20 -9.99 -1.14
C VAL A 207 -4.03 -9.59 -2.02
N ILE A 208 -3.99 -8.31 -2.40
CA ILE A 208 -2.89 -7.67 -3.12
C ILE A 208 -2.02 -6.95 -2.09
N ALA A 209 -1.00 -7.64 -1.60
CA ALA A 209 -0.11 -7.15 -0.55
C ALA A 209 1.18 -6.61 -1.15
N THR A 210 1.29 -5.29 -1.29
CA THR A 210 2.45 -4.61 -1.88
C THR A 210 3.32 -4.02 -0.79
N ASN A 211 4.55 -4.55 -0.64
CA ASN A 211 5.43 -4.23 0.47
C ASN A 211 6.68 -3.47 0.03
N MET A 212 7.10 -2.47 0.80
CA MET A 212 8.35 -1.73 0.60
C MET A 212 9.55 -2.64 0.85
N CYS A 213 10.61 -2.50 0.06
CA CYS A 213 11.86 -3.24 0.27
C CYS A 213 13.04 -2.28 0.47
N GLY A 214 14.16 -2.81 0.95
CA GLY A 214 15.45 -2.13 0.99
C GLY A 214 15.81 -1.49 2.32
N THR A 215 16.81 -0.59 2.24
CA THR A 215 17.35 0.16 3.39
C THR A 215 17.10 1.65 3.17
N HIS A 216 16.40 2.28 4.11
CA HIS A 216 15.93 3.65 3.99
C HIS A 216 16.72 4.59 4.94
N HIS A 217 16.35 5.87 4.90
CA HIS A 217 16.90 6.88 5.81
C HIS A 217 16.92 6.38 7.26
N THR A 218 18.00 6.68 8.00
CA THR A 218 18.26 6.19 9.37
C THR A 218 18.42 4.67 9.51
N ASN A 219 18.90 3.98 8.44
CA ASN A 219 19.10 2.53 8.40
C ASN A 219 17.83 1.70 8.69
N ARG A 220 16.65 2.28 8.54
CA ARG A 220 15.40 1.54 8.60
C ARG A 220 15.33 0.52 7.45
N LYS A 221 15.18 -0.77 7.78
CA LYS A 221 15.11 -1.85 6.80
C LYS A 221 13.68 -2.37 6.66
N THR A 222 13.23 -2.56 5.42
CA THR A 222 11.92 -3.15 5.11
C THR A 222 12.06 -4.49 4.40
N TYR A 223 11.06 -5.34 4.59
CA TYR A 223 11.14 -6.77 4.30
C TYR A 223 11.01 -7.11 2.81
N GLY A 224 10.28 -6.30 2.01
CA GLY A 224 9.89 -6.67 0.65
C GLY A 224 8.87 -7.80 0.65
N HIS A 225 9.04 -8.78 -0.23
CA HIS A 225 8.18 -9.96 -0.34
C HIS A 225 6.72 -9.59 -0.64
N SER A 226 6.51 -8.61 -1.54
CA SER A 226 5.18 -8.34 -2.08
C SER A 226 4.57 -9.64 -2.61
N VAL A 227 3.27 -9.82 -2.39
CA VAL A 227 2.60 -11.07 -2.73
C VAL A 227 1.16 -10.81 -3.15
N LEU A 228 0.67 -11.61 -4.11
CA LEU A 228 -0.73 -11.70 -4.47
C LEU A 228 -1.23 -13.09 -4.09
N ILE A 229 -2.31 -13.14 -3.31
CA ILE A 229 -2.90 -14.36 -2.77
C ILE A 229 -4.37 -14.44 -3.18
N ASN A 230 -4.81 -15.63 -3.63
CA ASN A 230 -6.19 -15.89 -3.97
C ASN A 230 -7.03 -16.32 -2.73
N PRO A 231 -8.36 -16.45 -2.84
CA PRO A 231 -9.24 -16.83 -1.74
C PRO A 231 -8.88 -18.18 -1.07
N TRP A 232 -8.28 -19.11 -1.81
CA TRP A 232 -7.80 -20.40 -1.31
C TRP A 232 -6.47 -20.31 -0.54
N GLY A 233 -5.90 -19.11 -0.40
CA GLY A 233 -4.59 -18.92 0.21
C GLY A 233 -3.41 -19.33 -0.67
N LYS A 234 -3.63 -19.60 -1.96
CA LYS A 234 -2.57 -19.88 -2.94
C LYS A 234 -1.83 -18.59 -3.28
N ILE A 235 -0.52 -18.64 -3.25
CA ILE A 235 0.34 -17.57 -3.75
C ILE A 235 0.30 -17.63 -5.28
N ILE A 236 -0.26 -16.59 -5.89
CA ILE A 236 -0.33 -16.46 -7.36
C ILE A 236 0.97 -15.87 -7.90
N ASN A 237 1.50 -14.84 -7.22
CA ASN A 237 2.78 -14.24 -7.56
C ASN A 237 3.46 -13.66 -6.32
N LYS A 238 4.79 -13.65 -6.29
CA LYS A 238 5.58 -13.22 -5.14
C LYS A 238 6.90 -12.58 -5.56
N ALA A 239 7.24 -11.45 -4.96
CA ALA A 239 8.59 -10.89 -4.96
C ALA A 239 9.40 -11.44 -3.79
N TYR A 240 10.71 -11.13 -3.80
CA TYR A 240 11.63 -11.39 -2.71
C TYR A 240 12.17 -10.06 -2.15
N LYS A 241 13.41 -10.03 -1.72
CA LYS A 241 14.02 -8.85 -1.03
C LYS A 241 14.29 -7.65 -1.94
N LYS A 242 14.55 -7.88 -3.24
CA LYS A 242 14.99 -6.83 -4.18
C LYS A 242 13.81 -6.08 -4.79
N GLN A 243 14.06 -4.88 -5.31
CA GLN A 243 13.10 -4.13 -6.10
C GLN A 243 12.60 -4.98 -7.29
N ARG A 244 11.28 -4.99 -7.49
CA ARG A 244 10.65 -5.77 -8.55
C ARG A 244 9.25 -5.25 -8.88
N ILE A 245 8.88 -5.40 -10.14
CA ILE A 245 7.50 -5.29 -10.59
C ILE A 245 6.93 -6.71 -10.71
N LEU A 246 5.80 -6.96 -10.05
CA LEU A 246 5.03 -8.21 -10.21
C LEU A 246 3.85 -7.91 -11.12
N ASN A 247 3.89 -8.44 -12.32
CA ASN A 247 2.78 -8.40 -13.26
C ASN A 247 1.96 -9.68 -13.12
N THR A 248 0.66 -9.55 -12.86
CA THR A 248 -0.23 -10.68 -12.56
C THR A 248 -1.60 -10.43 -13.15
N GLU A 249 -2.15 -11.42 -13.83
CA GLU A 249 -3.56 -11.46 -14.23
C GLU A 249 -4.31 -12.40 -13.28
N ILE A 250 -5.45 -11.96 -12.74
CA ILE A 250 -6.33 -12.78 -11.90
C ILE A 250 -7.71 -12.88 -12.51
N ASP A 251 -8.39 -13.99 -12.23
CA ASP A 251 -9.80 -14.18 -12.53
C ASP A 251 -10.63 -14.08 -11.24
N LEU A 252 -11.56 -13.14 -11.21
CA LEU A 252 -12.35 -12.84 -10.00
C LEU A 252 -13.53 -13.79 -9.79
N ILE A 253 -13.70 -14.82 -10.62
CA ILE A 253 -14.75 -15.84 -10.46
C ILE A 253 -14.54 -16.67 -9.18
N GLU A 254 -13.30 -16.78 -8.71
CA GLU A 254 -12.95 -17.54 -7.48
C GLU A 254 -13.51 -16.93 -6.17
N VAL A 255 -14.20 -15.79 -6.21
CA VAL A 255 -14.71 -15.04 -5.04
C VAL A 255 -16.20 -15.31 -4.79
N THR A 256 -16.78 -16.36 -5.33
CA THR A 256 -18.19 -16.72 -5.13
C THR A 256 -18.44 -17.57 -3.90
#